data_a465616e567ad47fddb519c14d318473
#
_entry.id   a465616e567ad47fddb519c14d318473
#
_cell.length_a   1.000
_cell.length_b   1.000
_cell.length_c   1.000
_cell.angle_alpha   90.00
_cell.angle_beta   90.00
_cell.angle_gamma   90.00
#
_symmetry.space_group_name_H-M   'P 1'
#
loop_
_entity.id
_entity.type
_entity.pdbx_description
1 polymer ?
#
loop_
_entity_poly.entity_id
_entity_poly.type
_entity_poly.pdbx_seq_one_letter_code
_entity_poly.pdbx_strand_id
1 'polypeptide(L)'
;PNPPPQSPPFPPSSPIPGRRRPSWVVGSSEPEQCLPSLEVAQVVQLRYSMEDLPEPLLADIIKRITVSSDLNSLCLVSKQLCAVEAEHRGTIRVGCGVDPTTEALTSLFSRFSNLWKVEINYSGWTPSHGDQVNNQGILVLSHHCPLLSDLTLSFCAHIDDAGLSYLAYCRKLRSLELSFAPAITSTGIFRVAVSCCYLSVLHLVDCIAIESVEWLEYLGRYGSLGELVLKDCDGISQYDLLKFGPGWRKLQRFEFEINGTYWLSERPDPSYVVGYPSSYDICCDNLKDLRLAHIVTKPEIGLRFLLGKCKALETLYLEYVIGLNEDEVISLFQRCCNLKTISLRLMPLRCEDHWFRTALTDDSLEALALSCPMLQVVELTFTFCEPSYPTEIGFTQKGILTLIQSCPIRALVLNGASIFDDEGMKGLSSTQFLEKLDLVDCCSVSDAGMYLIAQAPCLSHLTLRKCSSVTDDGLAALARSQKLESLTVIGCRRISQEGVQGAAKSVCYSSETESHNSLKGMNVYRKIRQSP
;
A
#
# COMPACT_ATOMS: atom_id res chain seq x y z
N PRO A 1 -15.14 -0.87 -50.70
CA PRO A 1 -15.34 -0.39 -49.33
C PRO A 1 -14.62 0.95 -49.17
N ASN A 2 -15.43 1.99 -49.03
CA ASN A 2 -14.99 3.37 -48.93
C ASN A 2 -14.43 3.67 -47.52
N PRO A 3 -13.44 4.56 -47.35
CA PRO A 3 -12.96 5.02 -46.07
C PRO A 3 -13.95 5.99 -45.40
N PRO A 4 -13.95 6.13 -44.06
CA PRO A 4 -14.88 7.02 -43.37
C PRO A 4 -14.51 8.50 -43.55
N PRO A 5 -15.47 9.43 -43.38
CA PRO A 5 -15.28 10.84 -43.66
C PRO A 5 -14.46 11.55 -42.57
N GLN A 6 -13.64 12.48 -43.01
CA GLN A 6 -12.80 13.36 -42.19
C GLN A 6 -13.64 14.44 -41.50
N SER A 7 -13.34 14.71 -40.26
CA SER A 7 -13.94 15.77 -39.44
C SER A 7 -13.47 17.16 -39.91
N PRO A 8 -14.29 18.21 -39.79
CA PRO A 8 -13.94 19.55 -40.25
C PRO A 8 -12.99 20.27 -39.27
N PRO A 9 -12.21 21.25 -39.76
CA PRO A 9 -11.24 21.99 -38.94
C PRO A 9 -11.90 23.06 -38.06
N PHE A 10 -11.29 23.27 -36.89
CA PHE A 10 -11.70 24.27 -35.91
C PHE A 10 -11.48 25.71 -36.42
N PRO A 11 -12.37 26.67 -36.09
CA PRO A 11 -12.19 28.08 -36.44
C PRO A 11 -11.17 28.76 -35.51
N PRO A 12 -10.52 29.84 -35.95
CA PRO A 12 -9.49 30.55 -35.19
C PRO A 12 -10.09 31.39 -34.05
N SER A 13 -9.40 31.36 -32.90
CA SER A 13 -9.73 32.10 -31.69
C SER A 13 -9.63 33.61 -31.84
N SER A 14 -10.69 34.33 -31.48
CA SER A 14 -10.77 35.78 -31.42
C SER A 14 -10.02 36.34 -30.18
N PRO A 15 -9.48 37.57 -30.25
CA PRO A 15 -8.72 38.16 -29.15
C PRO A 15 -9.62 38.75 -28.03
N ILE A 16 -9.21 38.58 -26.81
CA ILE A 16 -9.86 39.08 -25.58
C ILE A 16 -9.60 40.59 -25.44
N PRO A 17 -10.62 41.44 -25.13
CA PRO A 17 -10.43 42.86 -24.96
C PRO A 17 -9.76 43.23 -23.64
N GLY A 18 -8.88 44.22 -23.68
CA GLY A 18 -8.06 44.71 -22.59
C GLY A 18 -8.87 45.36 -21.46
N ARG A 19 -8.48 45.05 -20.23
CA ARG A 19 -8.91 45.76 -19.02
C ARG A 19 -8.20 47.12 -18.91
N ARG A 20 -8.99 48.19 -18.90
CA ARG A 20 -8.55 49.57 -18.63
C ARG A 20 -8.20 49.71 -17.13
N ARG A 21 -7.07 50.35 -16.84
CA ARG A 21 -6.72 50.88 -15.53
C ARG A 21 -7.55 52.13 -15.23
N PRO A 22 -8.02 52.36 -13.98
CA PRO A 22 -8.58 53.64 -13.61
C PRO A 22 -7.47 54.67 -13.31
N SER A 23 -7.58 55.84 -13.96
CA SER A 23 -6.78 57.03 -13.69
C SER A 23 -7.38 57.79 -12.52
N TRP A 24 -6.57 58.13 -11.53
CA TRP A 24 -6.95 59.09 -10.48
C TRP A 24 -6.44 60.45 -10.85
N VAL A 25 -7.36 61.38 -10.84
CA VAL A 25 -7.14 62.82 -11.11
C VAL A 25 -6.60 63.46 -9.83
N VAL A 26 -5.50 64.24 -9.99
CA VAL A 26 -4.91 65.09 -8.97
C VAL A 26 -5.73 66.38 -8.89
N GLY A 27 -6.25 66.68 -7.71
CA GLY A 27 -6.80 67.99 -7.37
C GLY A 27 -5.86 68.70 -6.39
N SER A 28 -5.40 69.88 -6.82
CA SER A 28 -4.52 70.82 -6.08
C SER A 28 -5.30 71.65 -5.10
N SER A 29 -4.78 71.85 -3.87
CA SER A 29 -4.80 73.12 -3.11
C SER A 29 -3.97 73.01 -1.85
N GLU A 30 -2.94 73.86 -1.77
CA GLU A 30 -2.19 74.24 -0.58
C GLU A 30 -3.01 75.26 0.27
N PRO A 31 -2.61 75.69 1.52
CA PRO A 31 -1.23 75.83 2.02
C PRO A 31 -0.95 75.48 3.52
N GLU A 32 0.35 75.32 3.76
CA GLU A 32 1.14 75.68 4.94
C GLU A 32 0.65 75.47 6.38
N GLN A 33 1.40 74.61 7.13
CA GLN A 33 1.97 74.99 8.42
C GLN A 33 3.16 74.08 8.78
N CYS A 34 4.29 74.71 9.06
CA CYS A 34 5.56 74.14 9.51
C CYS A 34 5.47 73.45 10.86
N LEU A 35 6.04 72.24 10.99
CA LEU A 35 6.59 71.67 12.22
C LEU A 35 7.78 70.75 11.89
N PRO A 36 8.73 70.51 12.84
CA PRO A 36 10.13 70.33 12.54
C PRO A 36 10.51 68.90 12.11
N SER A 37 11.59 68.84 11.36
CA SER A 37 12.34 67.70 10.88
C SER A 37 12.48 66.57 11.90
N LEU A 38 11.72 65.47 11.72
CA LEU A 38 12.04 64.17 12.22
C LEU A 38 12.90 63.47 11.13
N GLU A 39 14.09 63.10 11.52
CA GLU A 39 15.00 62.29 10.73
C GLU A 39 14.26 61.11 10.09
N VAL A 40 14.26 61.07 8.76
CA VAL A 40 13.79 59.94 7.98
C VAL A 40 14.76 58.79 8.28
N ALA A 41 14.38 57.94 9.22
CA ALA A 41 15.01 56.65 9.38
C ALA A 41 14.91 55.92 8.03
N GLN A 42 16.01 55.81 7.31
CA GLN A 42 16.16 54.94 6.15
C GLN A 42 15.80 53.53 6.62
N VAL A 43 14.59 53.08 6.35
CA VAL A 43 14.27 51.65 6.40
C VAL A 43 15.07 51.00 5.30
N VAL A 44 16.27 50.54 5.66
CA VAL A 44 17.05 49.64 4.85
C VAL A 44 16.19 48.37 4.72
N GLN A 45 15.44 48.25 3.62
CA GLN A 45 14.85 47.00 3.22
C GLN A 45 16.01 46.02 2.91
N LEU A 46 16.45 45.31 3.94
CA LEU A 46 17.33 44.18 3.79
C LEU A 46 16.58 43.15 2.91
N ARG A 47 16.81 43.21 1.60
CA ARG A 47 16.44 42.14 0.68
C ARG A 47 17.35 40.95 0.98
N TYR A 48 16.97 40.15 1.97
CA TYR A 48 17.63 38.86 2.18
C TYR A 48 17.27 38.00 0.97
N SER A 49 18.26 37.70 0.16
CA SER A 49 18.18 36.68 -0.86
C SER A 49 18.31 35.30 -0.18
N MET A 50 17.70 34.29 -0.73
CA MET A 50 17.94 32.89 -0.30
C MET A 50 19.44 32.54 -0.39
N GLU A 51 20.20 33.23 -1.24
CA GLU A 51 21.64 33.06 -1.44
C GLU A 51 22.45 33.62 -0.25
N ASP A 52 21.89 34.52 0.57
CA ASP A 52 22.54 35.06 1.76
C ASP A 52 22.43 34.12 2.97
N LEU A 53 21.67 33.01 2.85
CA LEU A 53 21.56 32.05 3.94
C LEU A 53 22.82 31.20 4.05
N PRO A 54 23.33 30.96 5.29
CA PRO A 54 24.42 30.03 5.53
C PRO A 54 24.11 28.63 4.98
N GLU A 55 25.12 28.01 4.40
CA GLU A 55 25.00 26.67 3.81
C GLU A 55 24.36 25.61 4.72
N PRO A 56 24.65 25.56 6.06
CA PRO A 56 23.95 24.63 6.95
C PRO A 56 22.44 24.83 7.02
N LEU A 57 21.93 26.06 6.92
CA LEU A 57 20.49 26.34 6.91
C LEU A 57 19.87 25.96 5.58
N LEU A 58 20.57 26.21 4.46
CA LEU A 58 20.11 25.73 3.15
C LEU A 58 20.04 24.21 3.11
N ALA A 59 21.03 23.53 3.67
CA ALA A 59 21.04 22.07 3.81
C ALA A 59 19.85 21.55 4.61
N ASP A 60 19.50 22.20 5.73
CA ASP A 60 18.35 21.82 6.55
C ASP A 60 17.01 22.05 5.84
N ILE A 61 16.92 23.11 5.03
CA ILE A 61 15.75 23.36 4.18
C ILE A 61 15.64 22.26 3.12
N ILE A 62 16.71 21.97 2.40
CA ILE A 62 16.75 20.95 1.33
C ILE A 62 16.38 19.57 1.87
N LYS A 63 16.88 19.17 3.04
CA LYS A 63 16.56 17.88 3.69
C LYS A 63 15.07 17.72 4.01
N ARG A 64 14.33 18.82 4.19
CA ARG A 64 12.89 18.80 4.48
C ARG A 64 12.01 18.71 3.23
N ILE A 65 12.58 18.95 2.05
CA ILE A 65 11.87 18.84 0.79
C ILE A 65 11.83 17.37 0.37
N THR A 66 10.67 16.80 0.38
CA THR A 66 10.44 15.37 0.07
C THR A 66 10.12 15.11 -1.41
N VAL A 67 9.69 16.16 -2.12
CA VAL A 67 9.24 16.05 -3.52
C VAL A 67 10.44 16.28 -4.45
N SER A 68 10.77 15.27 -5.27
CA SER A 68 11.92 15.31 -6.17
C SER A 68 11.84 16.41 -7.24
N SER A 69 10.62 16.74 -7.72
CA SER A 69 10.43 17.84 -8.68
C SER A 69 10.82 19.20 -8.10
N ASP A 70 10.54 19.40 -6.81
CA ASP A 70 10.84 20.66 -6.12
C ASP A 70 12.36 20.78 -5.90
N LEU A 71 13.03 19.68 -5.54
CA LEU A 71 14.49 19.61 -5.47
C LEU A 71 15.15 19.92 -6.82
N ASN A 72 14.63 19.34 -7.91
CA ASN A 72 15.11 19.62 -9.26
C ASN A 72 14.93 21.09 -9.64
N SER A 73 13.81 21.71 -9.23
CA SER A 73 13.52 23.11 -9.48
C SER A 73 14.47 24.05 -8.74
N LEU A 74 14.88 23.70 -7.50
CA LEU A 74 15.85 24.47 -6.74
C LEU A 74 17.21 24.58 -7.44
N CYS A 75 17.64 23.52 -8.15
CA CYS A 75 18.88 23.51 -8.90
C CYS A 75 18.90 24.50 -10.06
N LEU A 76 17.73 24.92 -10.54
CA LEU A 76 17.59 25.90 -11.60
C LEU A 76 17.61 27.35 -11.08
N VAL A 77 17.47 27.54 -9.77
CA VAL A 77 17.36 28.88 -9.16
C VAL A 77 18.75 29.51 -8.98
N SER A 78 19.71 28.78 -8.38
CA SER A 78 21.08 29.30 -8.20
C SER A 78 22.10 28.17 -8.16
N LYS A 79 23.39 28.53 -8.47
CA LYS A 79 24.49 27.58 -8.41
C LYS A 79 24.78 27.09 -6.99
N GLN A 80 24.55 27.95 -5.99
CA GLN A 80 24.75 27.60 -4.57
C GLN A 80 23.72 26.54 -4.15
N LEU A 81 22.42 26.76 -4.44
CA LEU A 81 21.36 25.78 -4.16
C LEU A 81 21.61 24.46 -4.88
N CYS A 82 22.07 24.53 -6.14
CA CYS A 82 22.44 23.35 -6.91
C CYS A 82 23.61 22.56 -6.27
N ALA A 83 24.62 23.23 -5.72
CA ALA A 83 25.75 22.60 -5.05
C ALA A 83 25.32 21.97 -3.71
N VAL A 84 24.61 22.72 -2.88
CA VAL A 84 24.09 22.22 -1.58
C VAL A 84 23.12 21.05 -1.77
N GLU A 85 22.25 21.13 -2.79
CA GLU A 85 21.35 20.02 -3.13
C GLU A 85 22.13 18.78 -3.54
N ALA A 86 23.13 18.92 -4.40
CA ALA A 86 23.97 17.81 -4.86
C ALA A 86 24.69 17.09 -3.68
N GLU A 87 25.16 17.84 -2.70
CA GLU A 87 25.82 17.30 -1.52
C GLU A 87 24.86 16.63 -0.54
N HIS A 88 23.65 17.17 -0.39
CA HIS A 88 22.70 16.71 0.64
C HIS A 88 21.60 15.79 0.12
N ARG A 89 21.49 15.59 -1.21
CA ARG A 89 20.53 14.67 -1.79
C ARG A 89 20.90 13.23 -1.49
N GLY A 90 20.06 12.57 -0.69
CA GLY A 90 20.23 11.17 -0.33
C GLY A 90 19.39 10.18 -1.17
N THR A 91 18.40 10.68 -1.92
CA THR A 91 17.45 9.83 -2.65
C THR A 91 17.28 10.30 -4.09
N ILE A 92 17.21 9.35 -5.03
CA ILE A 92 16.97 9.65 -6.44
C ILE A 92 16.03 8.61 -7.05
N ARG A 93 15.21 9.07 -8.01
CA ARG A 93 14.41 8.22 -8.88
C ARG A 93 14.88 8.35 -10.31
N VAL A 94 15.06 7.21 -10.97
CA VAL A 94 15.41 7.06 -12.38
C VAL A 94 14.29 6.29 -13.08
N GLY A 95 13.91 6.70 -14.28
CA GLY A 95 12.83 6.04 -15.01
C GLY A 95 12.65 6.62 -16.41
N CYS A 96 11.44 6.55 -16.93
CA CYS A 96 11.10 7.07 -18.26
C CYS A 96 11.56 8.53 -18.43
N GLY A 97 12.26 8.84 -19.53
CA GLY A 97 12.75 10.18 -19.85
C GLY A 97 14.16 10.51 -19.29
N VAL A 98 14.79 9.59 -18.57
CA VAL A 98 16.22 9.68 -18.21
C VAL A 98 17.00 8.89 -19.25
N ASP A 99 18.03 9.50 -19.83
CA ASP A 99 18.95 8.82 -20.76
C ASP A 99 19.70 7.71 -19.98
N PRO A 100 19.56 6.42 -20.36
CA PRO A 100 20.18 5.30 -19.66
C PRO A 100 21.61 5.02 -20.13
N THR A 101 22.23 5.89 -20.95
CA THR A 101 23.62 5.70 -21.39
C THR A 101 24.58 5.71 -20.19
N THR A 102 25.67 4.98 -20.33
CA THR A 102 26.69 4.87 -19.27
C THR A 102 27.25 6.24 -18.86
N GLU A 103 27.45 7.14 -19.83
CA GLU A 103 27.95 8.49 -19.59
C GLU A 103 26.96 9.35 -18.82
N ALA A 104 25.68 9.30 -19.21
CA ALA A 104 24.63 10.05 -18.53
C ALA A 104 24.42 9.55 -17.10
N LEU A 105 24.37 8.23 -16.88
CA LEU A 105 24.26 7.65 -15.54
C LEU A 105 25.50 7.92 -14.68
N THR A 106 26.70 7.87 -15.28
CA THR A 106 27.95 8.24 -14.57
C THR A 106 27.89 9.70 -14.13
N SER A 107 27.51 10.61 -15.01
CA SER A 107 27.34 12.03 -14.69
C SER A 107 26.29 12.23 -13.58
N LEU A 108 25.17 11.54 -13.67
CA LEU A 108 24.09 11.63 -12.70
C LEU A 108 24.53 11.16 -11.31
N PHE A 109 25.09 9.96 -11.20
CA PHE A 109 25.47 9.39 -9.90
C PHE A 109 26.73 10.04 -9.31
N SER A 110 27.66 10.51 -10.14
CA SER A 110 28.83 11.27 -9.68
C SER A 110 28.45 12.61 -9.06
N ARG A 111 27.35 13.21 -9.51
CA ARG A 111 26.86 14.47 -8.93
C ARG A 111 26.39 14.31 -7.48
N PHE A 112 25.86 13.15 -7.11
CA PHE A 112 25.20 12.91 -5.83
C PHE A 112 26.00 11.89 -5.00
N SER A 113 27.07 12.32 -4.34
CA SER A 113 27.98 11.45 -3.58
C SER A 113 27.35 10.78 -2.35
N ASN A 114 26.26 11.34 -1.83
CA ASN A 114 25.62 10.90 -0.58
C ASN A 114 24.31 10.11 -0.80
N LEU A 115 24.12 9.54 -1.99
CA LEU A 115 22.95 8.69 -2.28
C LEU A 115 22.98 7.42 -1.43
N TRP A 116 21.93 7.28 -0.64
CA TRP A 116 21.68 6.07 0.14
C TRP A 116 20.44 5.29 -0.35
N LYS A 117 19.54 5.93 -1.12
CA LYS A 117 18.36 5.31 -1.73
C LYS A 117 18.27 5.65 -3.21
N VAL A 118 18.14 4.60 -4.04
CA VAL A 118 17.93 4.73 -5.49
C VAL A 118 16.72 3.88 -5.88
N GLU A 119 15.82 4.49 -6.61
CA GLU A 119 14.65 3.84 -7.19
C GLU A 119 14.73 3.93 -8.71
N ILE A 120 14.80 2.79 -9.39
CA ILE A 120 14.72 2.68 -10.86
C ILE A 120 13.35 2.09 -11.20
N ASN A 121 12.51 2.89 -11.85
CA ASN A 121 11.12 2.50 -12.08
C ASN A 121 10.69 2.83 -13.52
N TYR A 122 10.36 1.80 -14.27
CA TYR A 122 9.86 1.88 -15.64
C TYR A 122 8.37 1.53 -15.76
N SER A 123 7.59 1.67 -14.68
CA SER A 123 6.14 1.52 -14.77
C SER A 123 5.55 2.50 -15.79
N GLY A 124 4.75 1.98 -16.73
CA GLY A 124 4.23 2.78 -17.85
C GLY A 124 5.21 3.03 -18.99
N TRP A 125 6.39 2.39 -18.98
CA TRP A 125 7.32 2.45 -20.10
C TRP A 125 6.71 1.85 -21.36
N THR A 126 6.99 2.51 -22.49
CA THR A 126 6.68 2.02 -23.84
C THR A 126 7.91 2.18 -24.73
N PRO A 127 8.04 1.45 -25.85
CA PRO A 127 9.20 1.58 -26.74
C PRO A 127 9.48 2.99 -27.24
N SER A 128 8.48 3.87 -27.23
CA SER A 128 8.64 5.30 -27.58
C SER A 128 9.41 6.13 -26.53
N HIS A 129 9.59 5.61 -25.32
CA HIS A 129 10.34 6.28 -24.26
C HIS A 129 11.86 6.03 -24.31
N GLY A 130 12.36 5.31 -25.32
CA GLY A 130 13.77 4.96 -25.44
C GLY A 130 14.15 3.72 -24.62
N ASP A 131 15.46 3.56 -24.39
CA ASP A 131 16.01 2.41 -23.70
C ASP A 131 15.80 2.44 -22.17
N GLN A 132 15.92 1.29 -21.53
CA GLN A 132 15.92 1.14 -20.08
C GLN A 132 17.35 0.99 -19.56
N VAL A 133 17.53 1.27 -18.26
CA VAL A 133 18.79 0.93 -17.54
C VAL A 133 19.03 -0.58 -17.64
N ASN A 134 20.26 -0.94 -17.98
CA ASN A 134 20.72 -2.32 -18.13
C ASN A 134 21.77 -2.68 -17.03
N ASN A 135 22.39 -3.84 -17.14
CA ASN A 135 23.42 -4.31 -16.21
C ASN A 135 24.58 -3.32 -16.04
N GLN A 136 24.99 -2.66 -17.13
CA GLN A 136 26.06 -1.65 -17.07
C GLN A 136 25.66 -0.45 -16.22
N GLY A 137 24.40 -0.04 -16.26
CA GLY A 137 23.87 1.01 -15.38
C GLY A 137 23.95 0.63 -13.90
N ILE A 138 23.70 -0.62 -13.55
CA ILE A 138 23.86 -1.13 -12.16
C ILE A 138 25.34 -1.14 -11.75
N LEU A 139 26.27 -1.46 -12.67
CA LEU A 139 27.69 -1.37 -12.40
C LEU A 139 28.11 0.08 -12.09
N VAL A 140 27.66 1.04 -12.90
CA VAL A 140 27.93 2.47 -12.66
C VAL A 140 27.36 2.90 -11.30
N LEU A 141 26.12 2.53 -11.01
CA LEU A 141 25.48 2.80 -9.71
C LEU A 141 26.32 2.27 -8.55
N SER A 142 26.76 1.01 -8.62
CA SER A 142 27.51 0.36 -7.54
C SER A 142 28.87 1.00 -7.27
N HIS A 143 29.49 1.59 -8.30
CA HIS A 143 30.77 2.28 -8.17
C HIS A 143 30.63 3.71 -7.62
N HIS A 144 29.57 4.42 -8.03
CA HIS A 144 29.41 5.84 -7.67
C HIS A 144 28.61 6.07 -6.40
N CYS A 145 27.85 5.06 -5.91
CA CYS A 145 27.01 5.19 -4.72
C CYS A 145 27.47 4.28 -3.56
N PRO A 146 28.62 4.54 -2.92
CA PRO A 146 29.17 3.68 -1.86
C PRO A 146 28.34 3.68 -0.57
N LEU A 147 27.41 4.62 -0.42
CA LEU A 147 26.49 4.71 0.72
C LEU A 147 25.15 4.05 0.46
N LEU A 148 24.96 3.44 -0.72
CA LEU A 148 23.70 2.82 -1.11
C LEU A 148 23.28 1.77 -0.09
N SER A 149 22.13 2.01 0.53
CA SER A 149 21.49 1.11 1.49
C SER A 149 20.16 0.55 0.98
N ASP A 150 19.49 1.28 0.11
CA ASP A 150 18.15 0.95 -0.39
C ASP A 150 18.11 1.03 -1.91
N LEU A 151 17.79 -0.07 -2.55
CA LEU A 151 17.64 -0.17 -4.00
C LEU A 151 16.28 -0.78 -4.36
N THR A 152 15.50 -0.04 -5.15
CA THR A 152 14.25 -0.52 -5.74
C THR A 152 14.41 -0.59 -7.27
N LEU A 153 14.13 -1.74 -7.85
CA LEU A 153 14.10 -1.99 -9.30
C LEU A 153 12.70 -2.44 -9.71
N SER A 154 11.98 -1.61 -10.46
CA SER A 154 10.62 -1.89 -10.88
C SER A 154 10.48 -1.84 -12.40
N PHE A 155 9.90 -2.87 -13.00
CA PHE A 155 9.70 -2.99 -14.45
C PHE A 155 11.01 -2.91 -15.26
N CYS A 156 12.10 -3.45 -14.72
CA CYS A 156 13.44 -3.41 -15.30
C CYS A 156 13.70 -4.68 -16.13
N ALA A 157 13.35 -4.68 -17.42
CA ALA A 157 13.45 -5.85 -18.29
C ALA A 157 14.90 -6.18 -18.72
N HIS A 158 15.83 -5.23 -18.65
CA HIS A 158 17.20 -5.35 -19.14
C HIS A 158 18.23 -5.54 -18.01
N ILE A 159 17.77 -5.77 -16.78
CA ILE A 159 18.62 -6.12 -15.64
C ILE A 159 18.42 -7.60 -15.34
N ASP A 160 19.51 -8.37 -15.37
CA ASP A 160 19.53 -9.78 -15.08
C ASP A 160 20.47 -10.12 -13.89
N ASP A 161 20.79 -11.39 -13.70
CA ASP A 161 21.66 -11.87 -12.63
C ASP A 161 23.08 -11.30 -12.67
N ALA A 162 23.60 -10.94 -13.86
CA ALA A 162 24.89 -10.27 -13.98
C ALA A 162 24.82 -8.86 -13.41
N GLY A 163 23.75 -8.11 -13.67
CA GLY A 163 23.48 -6.81 -13.06
C GLY A 163 23.41 -6.91 -11.54
N LEU A 164 22.66 -7.87 -11.00
CA LEU A 164 22.59 -8.06 -9.55
C LEU A 164 23.93 -8.42 -8.92
N SER A 165 24.82 -9.10 -9.63
CA SER A 165 26.14 -9.47 -9.11
C SER A 165 27.02 -8.25 -8.76
N TYR A 166 26.79 -7.09 -9.42
CA TYR A 166 27.49 -5.86 -9.11
C TYR A 166 27.09 -5.25 -7.77
N LEU A 167 25.94 -5.63 -7.20
CA LEU A 167 25.53 -5.20 -5.87
C LEU A 167 26.46 -5.70 -4.76
N ALA A 168 27.34 -6.67 -5.03
CA ALA A 168 28.41 -7.07 -4.14
C ALA A 168 29.35 -5.90 -3.77
N TYR A 169 29.44 -4.86 -4.60
CA TYR A 169 30.17 -3.63 -4.29
C TYR A 169 29.42 -2.71 -3.33
N CYS A 170 28.10 -2.83 -3.24
CA CYS A 170 27.23 -2.03 -2.34
C CYS A 170 27.21 -2.63 -0.92
N ARG A 171 28.36 -2.54 -0.22
CA ARG A 171 28.54 -3.19 1.09
C ARG A 171 27.58 -2.72 2.19
N LYS A 172 26.88 -1.60 1.99
CA LYS A 172 25.88 -1.07 2.94
C LYS A 172 24.44 -1.42 2.57
N LEU A 173 24.22 -2.21 1.52
CA LEU A 173 22.88 -2.55 1.05
C LEU A 173 22.11 -3.31 2.13
N ARG A 174 20.97 -2.75 2.52
CA ARG A 174 20.05 -3.28 3.54
C ARG A 174 18.69 -3.64 2.99
N SER A 175 18.23 -2.92 1.97
CA SER A 175 16.93 -3.12 1.33
C SER A 175 17.12 -3.32 -0.16
N LEU A 176 16.56 -4.43 -0.66
CA LEU A 176 16.43 -4.70 -2.09
C LEU A 176 14.96 -5.03 -2.39
N GLU A 177 14.38 -4.22 -3.27
CA GLU A 177 13.01 -4.40 -3.74
C GLU A 177 13.02 -4.61 -5.26
N LEU A 178 12.52 -5.74 -5.70
CA LEU A 178 12.39 -6.11 -7.10
C LEU A 178 10.91 -6.29 -7.45
N SER A 179 10.43 -5.60 -8.49
CA SER A 179 9.06 -5.71 -8.95
C SER A 179 9.04 -5.81 -10.48
N PHE A 180 8.37 -6.83 -11.02
CA PHE A 180 8.32 -7.08 -12.46
C PHE A 180 9.72 -7.12 -13.10
N ALA A 181 10.60 -7.97 -12.55
CA ALA A 181 11.97 -8.17 -13.02
C ALA A 181 12.11 -9.54 -13.69
N PRO A 182 11.71 -9.71 -14.96
CA PRO A 182 11.55 -11.01 -15.61
C PRO A 182 12.85 -11.72 -15.94
N ALA A 183 13.97 -11.00 -15.98
CA ALA A 183 15.29 -11.58 -16.32
C ALA A 183 16.12 -11.95 -15.08
N ILE A 184 15.64 -11.63 -13.87
CA ILE A 184 16.31 -11.96 -12.61
C ILE A 184 15.84 -13.34 -12.16
N THR A 185 16.80 -14.26 -11.97
CA THR A 185 16.53 -15.64 -11.53
C THR A 185 16.88 -15.86 -10.06
N SER A 186 16.58 -17.05 -9.56
CA SER A 186 16.98 -17.50 -8.22
C SER A 186 18.49 -17.40 -8.00
N THR A 187 19.31 -17.56 -9.05
CA THR A 187 20.77 -17.45 -8.99
C THR A 187 21.21 -16.02 -8.66
N GLY A 188 20.58 -15.02 -9.27
CA GLY A 188 20.86 -13.61 -8.97
C GLY A 188 20.54 -13.27 -7.53
N ILE A 189 19.38 -13.70 -7.04
CA ILE A 189 18.97 -13.50 -5.64
C ILE A 189 19.93 -14.21 -4.67
N PHE A 190 20.35 -15.44 -4.99
CA PHE A 190 21.32 -16.16 -4.17
C PHE A 190 22.67 -15.42 -4.07
N ARG A 191 23.17 -14.87 -5.17
CA ARG A 191 24.41 -14.07 -5.18
C ARG A 191 24.29 -12.83 -4.29
N VAL A 192 23.16 -12.12 -4.36
CA VAL A 192 22.88 -10.98 -3.47
C VAL A 192 22.84 -11.43 -2.02
N ALA A 193 22.13 -12.52 -1.72
CA ALA A 193 22.04 -13.06 -0.36
C ALA A 193 23.41 -13.38 0.25
N VAL A 194 24.34 -13.90 -0.56
CA VAL A 194 25.70 -14.22 -0.12
C VAL A 194 26.57 -12.98 0.03
N SER A 195 26.44 -12.02 -0.90
CA SER A 195 27.34 -10.86 -0.98
C SER A 195 26.94 -9.70 -0.06
N CYS A 196 25.64 -9.51 0.14
CA CYS A 196 25.08 -8.40 0.91
C CYS A 196 24.74 -8.83 2.33
N CYS A 197 25.75 -8.99 3.18
CA CYS A 197 25.58 -9.53 4.56
C CYS A 197 24.77 -8.66 5.51
N TYR A 198 24.47 -7.40 5.14
CA TYR A 198 23.59 -6.49 5.90
C TYR A 198 22.16 -6.43 5.37
N LEU A 199 21.82 -7.26 4.38
CA LEU A 199 20.48 -7.30 3.80
C LEU A 199 19.46 -7.65 4.88
N SER A 200 18.53 -6.74 5.14
CA SER A 200 17.50 -6.84 6.17
C SER A 200 16.07 -6.76 5.61
N VAL A 201 15.92 -6.26 4.38
CA VAL A 201 14.65 -6.15 3.68
C VAL A 201 14.81 -6.73 2.29
N LEU A 202 13.95 -7.68 1.92
CA LEU A 202 13.89 -8.26 0.58
C LEU A 202 12.44 -8.33 0.12
N HIS A 203 12.13 -7.63 -0.96
CA HIS A 203 10.82 -7.69 -1.61
C HIS A 203 10.98 -8.23 -3.03
N LEU A 204 10.22 -9.25 -3.35
CA LEU A 204 10.13 -9.87 -4.67
C LEU A 204 8.66 -9.90 -5.08
N VAL A 205 8.30 -9.11 -6.10
CA VAL A 205 6.92 -8.97 -6.57
C VAL A 205 6.87 -9.22 -8.07
N ASP A 206 6.05 -10.15 -8.53
CA ASP A 206 5.94 -10.53 -9.95
C ASP A 206 7.29 -10.90 -10.60
N CYS A 207 8.17 -11.57 -9.84
CA CYS A 207 9.47 -12.05 -10.30
C CYS A 207 9.35 -13.49 -10.80
N ILE A 208 8.85 -13.66 -12.02
CA ILE A 208 8.43 -14.95 -12.61
C ILE A 208 9.58 -15.93 -12.90
N ALA A 209 10.83 -15.47 -13.00
CA ALA A 209 11.99 -16.31 -13.27
C ALA A 209 12.67 -16.85 -11.99
N ILE A 210 12.11 -16.59 -10.82
CA ILE A 210 12.59 -17.14 -9.56
C ILE A 210 11.95 -18.51 -9.36
N GLU A 211 12.69 -19.57 -9.70
CA GLU A 211 12.18 -20.94 -9.76
C GLU A 211 12.68 -21.84 -8.61
N SER A 212 13.64 -21.40 -7.81
CA SER A 212 14.18 -22.19 -6.70
C SER A 212 14.27 -21.39 -5.41
N VAL A 213 14.38 -22.10 -4.28
CA VAL A 213 14.35 -21.53 -2.92
C VAL A 213 15.68 -21.65 -2.17
N GLU A 214 16.77 -22.00 -2.85
CA GLU A 214 18.09 -22.14 -2.21
C GLU A 214 18.58 -20.86 -1.55
N TRP A 215 18.28 -19.70 -2.17
CA TRP A 215 18.56 -18.39 -1.59
C TRP A 215 17.75 -18.17 -0.29
N LEU A 216 16.54 -18.68 -0.22
CA LEU A 216 15.65 -18.58 0.94
C LEU A 216 16.19 -19.45 2.09
N GLU A 217 16.63 -20.67 1.79
CA GLU A 217 17.30 -21.54 2.76
C GLU A 217 18.60 -20.93 3.27
N TYR A 218 19.40 -20.34 2.38
CA TYR A 218 20.64 -19.63 2.76
C TYR A 218 20.36 -18.47 3.70
N LEU A 219 19.42 -17.59 3.36
CA LEU A 219 19.00 -16.48 4.22
C LEU A 219 18.41 -16.97 5.55
N GLY A 220 17.69 -18.10 5.52
CA GLY A 220 17.16 -18.75 6.71
C GLY A 220 18.22 -19.26 7.67
N ARG A 221 19.42 -19.61 7.18
CA ARG A 221 20.54 -20.09 8.00
C ARG A 221 21.49 -18.98 8.45
N TYR A 222 21.83 -18.10 7.53
CA TYR A 222 22.94 -17.15 7.69
C TYR A 222 22.51 -15.70 7.63
N GLY A 223 21.31 -15.42 7.15
CA GLY A 223 20.80 -14.08 6.94
C GLY A 223 20.35 -13.37 8.22
N SER A 224 20.01 -12.11 8.03
CA SER A 224 19.50 -11.24 9.09
C SER A 224 18.25 -10.49 8.67
N LEU A 225 17.43 -11.12 7.82
CA LEU A 225 16.20 -10.49 7.33
C LEU A 225 15.25 -10.14 8.48
N GLY A 226 14.83 -8.88 8.48
CA GLY A 226 13.76 -8.38 9.32
C GLY A 226 12.42 -8.30 8.58
N GLU A 227 12.48 -8.19 7.24
CA GLU A 227 11.31 -8.08 6.39
C GLU A 227 11.49 -8.89 5.10
N LEU A 228 10.49 -9.71 4.77
CA LEU A 228 10.42 -10.49 3.55
C LEU A 228 9.03 -10.34 2.92
N VAL A 229 8.98 -9.91 1.67
CA VAL A 229 7.76 -9.85 0.85
C VAL A 229 7.96 -10.70 -0.39
N LEU A 230 7.08 -11.66 -0.60
CA LEU A 230 7.06 -12.57 -1.75
C LEU A 230 5.67 -12.54 -2.35
N LYS A 231 5.51 -11.96 -3.54
CA LYS A 231 4.23 -11.89 -4.24
C LYS A 231 4.38 -12.36 -5.68
N ASP A 232 3.51 -13.25 -6.09
CA ASP A 232 3.40 -13.69 -7.48
C ASP A 232 4.74 -14.13 -8.10
N CYS A 233 5.54 -14.91 -7.31
CA CYS A 233 6.76 -15.55 -7.75
C CYS A 233 6.44 -17.01 -8.09
N ASP A 234 6.45 -17.37 -9.36
CA ASP A 234 5.94 -18.66 -9.89
C ASP A 234 6.62 -19.92 -9.30
N GLY A 235 7.88 -19.82 -8.91
CA GLY A 235 8.66 -20.95 -8.39
C GLY A 235 8.66 -21.10 -6.88
N ILE A 236 7.91 -20.25 -6.15
CA ILE A 236 7.84 -20.30 -4.69
C ILE A 236 6.43 -20.71 -4.28
N SER A 237 6.31 -21.84 -3.62
CA SER A 237 5.04 -22.37 -3.14
C SER A 237 4.87 -22.15 -1.65
N GLN A 238 3.63 -22.28 -1.17
CA GLN A 238 3.34 -22.26 0.27
C GLN A 238 4.11 -23.36 1.05
N TYR A 239 4.48 -24.46 0.41
CA TYR A 239 5.22 -25.55 1.04
C TYR A 239 6.70 -25.21 1.28
N ASP A 240 7.25 -24.29 0.49
CA ASP A 240 8.61 -23.81 0.68
C ASP A 240 8.74 -22.93 1.92
N LEU A 241 7.64 -22.31 2.37
CA LEU A 241 7.59 -21.56 3.62
C LEU A 241 7.88 -22.43 4.84
N LEU A 242 7.63 -23.74 4.74
CA LEU A 242 7.93 -24.70 5.81
C LEU A 242 9.44 -25.00 5.94
N LYS A 243 10.25 -24.63 4.94
CA LYS A 243 11.70 -24.80 4.95
C LYS A 243 12.44 -23.70 5.74
N PHE A 244 11.72 -22.78 6.36
CA PHE A 244 12.31 -21.69 7.13
C PHE A 244 13.00 -22.21 8.40
N GLY A 245 14.32 -22.18 8.36
CA GLY A 245 15.15 -22.60 9.49
C GLY A 245 15.29 -21.53 10.58
N PRO A 246 16.18 -21.78 11.58
CA PRO A 246 16.34 -20.93 12.77
C PRO A 246 16.82 -19.49 12.48
N GLY A 247 17.30 -19.18 11.27
CA GLY A 247 17.73 -17.84 10.86
C GLY A 247 16.59 -16.81 10.79
N TRP A 248 15.35 -17.25 10.75
CA TRP A 248 14.17 -16.38 10.69
C TRP A 248 13.78 -15.73 12.03
N ARG A 249 14.55 -15.96 13.07
CA ARG A 249 14.31 -15.35 14.40
C ARG A 249 14.28 -13.83 14.39
N LYS A 250 14.92 -13.17 13.42
CA LYS A 250 14.92 -11.71 13.28
C LYS A 250 13.76 -11.17 12.46
N LEU A 251 13.03 -12.03 11.76
CA LEU A 251 11.94 -11.65 10.90
C LEU A 251 10.81 -11.02 11.72
N GLN A 252 10.46 -9.78 11.38
CA GLN A 252 9.40 -9.01 12.03
C GLN A 252 8.19 -8.85 11.10
N ARG A 253 8.41 -8.81 9.78
CA ARG A 253 7.36 -8.73 8.78
C ARG A 253 7.56 -9.79 7.71
N PHE A 254 6.49 -10.52 7.46
CA PHE A 254 6.42 -11.48 6.38
C PHE A 254 5.12 -11.33 5.60
N GLU A 255 5.25 -11.19 4.28
CA GLU A 255 4.11 -11.10 3.37
C GLU A 255 4.30 -12.10 2.24
N PHE A 256 3.28 -12.94 2.03
CA PHE A 256 3.31 -13.98 1.01
C PHE A 256 1.99 -14.02 0.26
N GLU A 257 2.07 -13.92 -1.06
CA GLU A 257 0.92 -13.95 -1.95
C GLU A 257 1.24 -14.84 -3.15
N ILE A 258 0.32 -15.75 -3.47
CA ILE A 258 0.41 -16.58 -4.67
C ILE A 258 -0.49 -15.98 -5.75
N ASN A 259 -0.05 -16.03 -7.01
CA ASN A 259 -0.86 -15.58 -8.13
C ASN A 259 -2.22 -16.28 -8.13
N GLY A 260 -3.28 -15.50 -8.00
CA GLY A 260 -4.66 -15.98 -7.86
C GLY A 260 -5.17 -16.86 -9.01
N THR A 261 -4.42 -17.02 -10.11
CA THR A 261 -4.77 -17.94 -11.19
C THR A 261 -4.34 -19.39 -10.92
N TYR A 262 -3.38 -19.62 -10.00
CA TYR A 262 -2.86 -20.94 -9.68
C TYR A 262 -3.56 -21.62 -8.49
N TRP A 263 -4.26 -20.88 -7.66
CA TRP A 263 -4.94 -21.44 -6.48
C TRP A 263 -6.07 -22.44 -6.82
N LEU A 264 -6.56 -22.42 -8.07
CA LEU A 264 -7.55 -23.39 -8.58
C LEU A 264 -6.91 -24.70 -9.08
N SER A 265 -5.61 -24.73 -9.32
CA SER A 265 -4.92 -25.94 -9.74
C SER A 265 -4.41 -26.69 -8.51
N GLU A 266 -5.17 -27.68 -8.06
CA GLU A 266 -4.78 -28.65 -7.04
C GLU A 266 -3.61 -29.53 -7.55
N ARG A 267 -2.42 -28.98 -7.69
CA ARG A 267 -1.22 -29.80 -7.82
C ARG A 267 -0.58 -29.92 -6.45
N PRO A 268 -0.77 -31.06 -5.75
CA PRO A 268 0.02 -31.32 -4.56
C PRO A 268 1.49 -31.37 -4.99
N ASP A 269 2.37 -30.70 -4.27
CA ASP A 269 3.80 -30.85 -4.44
C ASP A 269 4.15 -32.35 -4.24
N PRO A 270 4.64 -33.07 -5.27
CA PRO A 270 4.97 -34.47 -5.14
C PRO A 270 6.15 -34.74 -4.16
N SER A 271 6.91 -33.72 -3.80
CA SER A 271 7.97 -33.78 -2.79
C SER A 271 7.47 -33.69 -1.36
N TYR A 272 6.18 -33.38 -1.17
CA TYR A 272 5.60 -33.24 0.16
C TYR A 272 5.27 -34.62 0.74
N VAL A 273 6.03 -35.05 1.73
CA VAL A 273 5.78 -36.27 2.50
C VAL A 273 4.94 -35.92 3.72
N VAL A 274 3.66 -36.28 3.67
CA VAL A 274 2.77 -36.24 4.83
C VAL A 274 3.35 -37.19 5.90
N GLY A 275 3.95 -36.67 6.95
CA GLY A 275 4.35 -37.59 8.01
C GLY A 275 5.27 -37.09 9.12
N TYR A 276 5.98 -35.99 8.96
CA TYR A 276 6.87 -35.52 10.03
C TYR A 276 6.74 -34.02 10.32
N PRO A 277 5.71 -33.61 11.10
CA PRO A 277 5.59 -32.23 11.56
C PRO A 277 6.79 -31.73 12.38
N SER A 278 7.52 -32.66 13.00
CA SER A 278 8.68 -32.37 13.85
C SER A 278 9.95 -31.96 13.09
N SER A 279 9.98 -32.12 11.77
CA SER A 279 11.16 -31.73 10.97
C SER A 279 11.17 -30.25 10.56
N TYR A 280 10.10 -29.52 10.81
CA TYR A 280 9.99 -28.09 10.45
C TYR A 280 10.31 -27.21 11.66
N ASP A 281 11.55 -26.77 11.74
CA ASP A 281 12.02 -25.91 12.82
C ASP A 281 11.80 -24.42 12.48
N ILE A 282 10.53 -24.05 12.30
CA ILE A 282 10.14 -22.68 12.01
C ILE A 282 10.25 -21.87 13.30
N CYS A 283 11.20 -20.94 13.35
CA CYS A 283 11.41 -20.05 14.48
C CYS A 283 11.07 -18.61 14.09
N CYS A 284 9.80 -18.23 14.21
CA CYS A 284 9.30 -16.87 13.92
C CYS A 284 8.83 -16.16 15.20
N ASP A 285 9.54 -16.32 16.30
CA ASP A 285 9.13 -15.79 17.62
C ASP A 285 9.00 -14.26 17.65
N ASN A 286 9.71 -13.54 16.77
CA ASN A 286 9.69 -12.07 16.68
C ASN A 286 8.79 -11.53 15.57
N LEU A 287 8.06 -12.40 14.86
CA LEU A 287 7.18 -11.97 13.79
C LEU A 287 5.99 -11.19 14.35
N LYS A 288 5.87 -9.93 13.89
CA LYS A 288 4.83 -8.98 14.32
C LYS A 288 3.78 -8.73 13.26
N ASP A 289 4.15 -8.73 11.97
CA ASP A 289 3.26 -8.50 10.84
C ASP A 289 3.31 -9.70 9.89
N LEU A 290 2.19 -10.41 9.77
CA LEU A 290 2.01 -11.55 8.89
C LEU A 290 0.87 -11.28 7.92
N ARG A 291 1.16 -11.33 6.62
CA ARG A 291 0.20 -11.16 5.54
C ARG A 291 0.27 -12.33 4.59
N LEU A 292 -0.84 -13.03 4.44
CA LEU A 292 -0.94 -14.21 3.58
C LEU A 292 -2.13 -14.05 2.65
N ALA A 293 -1.90 -14.18 1.34
CA ALA A 293 -2.95 -14.06 0.35
C ALA A 293 -2.94 -15.22 -0.65
N HIS A 294 -4.13 -15.62 -1.09
CA HIS A 294 -4.35 -16.65 -2.09
C HIS A 294 -3.73 -18.02 -1.75
N ILE A 295 -3.86 -18.43 -0.49
CA ILE A 295 -3.30 -19.68 0.04
C ILE A 295 -4.38 -20.73 0.20
N VAL A 296 -4.08 -21.96 -0.25
CA VAL A 296 -4.90 -23.15 0.02
C VAL A 296 -4.24 -23.95 1.13
N THR A 297 -4.85 -23.99 2.31
CA THR A 297 -4.34 -24.79 3.42
C THR A 297 -5.02 -26.16 3.41
N LYS A 298 -4.23 -27.21 3.73
CA LYS A 298 -4.79 -28.52 4.09
C LYS A 298 -4.60 -28.71 5.59
N PRO A 299 -5.51 -29.44 6.28
CA PRO A 299 -5.46 -29.60 7.74
C PRO A 299 -4.12 -30.08 8.30
N GLU A 300 -3.35 -30.75 7.46
CA GLU A 300 -2.14 -31.47 7.88
C GLU A 300 -0.86 -30.63 7.77
N ILE A 301 -0.88 -29.43 7.13
CA ILE A 301 0.39 -28.88 6.65
C ILE A 301 0.60 -27.42 7.01
N GLY A 302 -0.35 -26.62 7.05
CA GLY A 302 0.01 -25.32 6.60
C GLY A 302 0.23 -24.29 7.66
N LEU A 303 -0.56 -23.29 7.53
CA LEU A 303 -0.66 -22.09 8.32
C LEU A 303 -0.64 -22.36 9.85
N ARG A 304 -1.16 -23.52 10.28
CA ARG A 304 -1.12 -23.98 11.68
C ARG A 304 0.27 -23.99 12.28
N PHE A 305 1.28 -24.47 11.53
CA PHE A 305 2.65 -24.52 12.02
C PHE A 305 3.25 -23.14 12.12
N LEU A 306 3.09 -22.33 11.07
CA LEU A 306 3.58 -20.96 11.04
C LEU A 306 2.93 -20.14 12.17
N LEU A 307 1.61 -20.15 12.26
CA LEU A 307 0.85 -19.35 13.21
C LEU A 307 1.01 -19.86 14.65
N GLY A 308 1.20 -21.17 14.85
CA GLY A 308 1.47 -21.75 16.16
C GLY A 308 2.78 -21.31 16.80
N LYS A 309 3.70 -20.71 16.02
CA LYS A 309 5.01 -20.24 16.46
C LYS A 309 5.09 -18.71 16.61
N CYS A 310 4.13 -17.96 16.07
CA CYS A 310 4.16 -16.50 15.99
C CYS A 310 3.49 -15.84 17.23
N LYS A 311 4.10 -15.95 18.39
CA LYS A 311 3.54 -15.41 19.66
C LYS A 311 3.57 -13.87 19.75
N ALA A 312 4.46 -13.22 19.01
CA ALA A 312 4.63 -11.76 19.02
C ALA A 312 3.73 -11.04 18.01
N LEU A 313 2.80 -11.74 17.35
CA LEU A 313 2.02 -11.21 16.24
C LEU A 313 1.11 -10.07 16.71
N GLU A 314 1.30 -8.90 16.09
CA GLU A 314 0.51 -7.68 16.31
C GLU A 314 -0.46 -7.42 15.14
N THR A 315 -0.10 -7.87 13.93
CA THR A 315 -0.86 -7.65 12.70
C THR A 315 -1.01 -8.97 11.94
N LEU A 316 -2.24 -9.33 11.60
CA LEU A 316 -2.57 -10.52 10.82
C LEU A 316 -3.51 -10.18 9.67
N TYR A 317 -3.07 -10.44 8.42
CA TYR A 317 -3.89 -10.37 7.21
C TYR A 317 -3.99 -11.76 6.59
N LEU A 318 -5.20 -12.27 6.47
CA LEU A 318 -5.52 -13.51 5.76
C LEU A 318 -6.51 -13.19 4.64
N GLU A 319 -6.01 -13.11 3.40
CA GLU A 319 -6.80 -12.74 2.23
C GLU A 319 -6.95 -13.92 1.28
N TYR A 320 -8.19 -14.30 0.94
CA TYR A 320 -8.50 -15.46 0.09
C TYR A 320 -7.81 -16.75 0.57
N VAL A 321 -7.82 -17.02 1.87
CA VAL A 321 -7.32 -18.27 2.43
C VAL A 321 -8.42 -19.32 2.43
N ILE A 322 -8.13 -20.48 1.83
CA ILE A 322 -9.05 -21.61 1.68
C ILE A 322 -8.57 -22.76 2.56
N GLY A 323 -9.51 -23.53 3.13
CA GLY A 323 -9.23 -24.78 3.83
C GLY A 323 -9.07 -24.65 5.35
N LEU A 324 -9.16 -23.45 5.91
CA LEU A 324 -9.28 -23.28 7.35
C LEU A 324 -10.69 -23.68 7.82
N ASN A 325 -10.75 -24.45 8.90
CA ASN A 325 -12.00 -24.71 9.60
C ASN A 325 -12.11 -23.80 10.85
N GLU A 326 -13.28 -23.80 11.48
CA GLU A 326 -13.58 -23.00 12.67
C GLU A 326 -12.64 -23.26 13.83
N ASP A 327 -12.39 -24.53 14.17
CA ASP A 327 -11.51 -24.93 15.29
C ASP A 327 -10.07 -24.42 15.07
N GLU A 328 -9.62 -24.39 13.82
CA GLU A 328 -8.31 -23.88 13.44
C GLU A 328 -8.21 -22.39 13.63
N VAL A 329 -9.24 -21.66 13.25
CA VAL A 329 -9.31 -20.21 13.42
C VAL A 329 -9.39 -19.85 14.89
N ILE A 330 -10.19 -20.56 15.68
CA ILE A 330 -10.27 -20.40 17.14
C ILE A 330 -8.90 -20.66 17.79
N SER A 331 -8.27 -21.78 17.44
CA SER A 331 -6.93 -22.12 17.95
C SER A 331 -5.86 -21.09 17.58
N LEU A 332 -5.97 -20.50 16.39
CA LEU A 332 -5.10 -19.41 15.94
C LEU A 332 -5.25 -18.18 16.85
N PHE A 333 -6.48 -17.72 17.09
CA PHE A 333 -6.72 -16.53 17.90
C PHE A 333 -6.25 -16.72 19.35
N GLN A 334 -6.47 -17.89 19.91
CA GLN A 334 -5.99 -18.23 21.26
C GLN A 334 -4.48 -18.14 21.43
N ARG A 335 -3.71 -18.28 20.35
CA ARG A 335 -2.24 -18.21 20.36
C ARG A 335 -1.69 -16.81 20.07
N CYS A 336 -2.45 -15.96 19.39
CA CYS A 336 -2.03 -14.64 18.94
C CYS A 336 -2.60 -13.51 19.81
N CYS A 337 -2.41 -13.59 21.12
CA CYS A 337 -3.01 -12.68 22.11
C CYS A 337 -2.55 -11.21 22.03
N ASN A 338 -1.51 -10.90 21.24
CA ASN A 338 -0.98 -9.55 21.07
C ASN A 338 -1.56 -8.82 19.86
N LEU A 339 -2.54 -9.39 19.16
CA LEU A 339 -3.12 -8.80 17.96
C LEU A 339 -3.73 -7.43 18.25
N LYS A 340 -3.35 -6.47 17.41
CA LYS A 340 -3.89 -5.09 17.35
C LYS A 340 -4.65 -4.86 16.06
N THR A 341 -4.24 -5.53 14.99
CA THR A 341 -4.85 -5.41 13.65
C THR A 341 -5.12 -6.79 13.08
N ILE A 342 -6.33 -6.98 12.61
CA ILE A 342 -6.72 -8.20 11.91
C ILE A 342 -7.53 -7.86 10.66
N SER A 343 -7.20 -8.51 9.55
CA SER A 343 -7.99 -8.49 8.31
C SER A 343 -8.23 -9.91 7.85
N LEU A 344 -9.49 -10.29 7.73
CA LEU A 344 -9.92 -11.63 7.39
C LEU A 344 -10.82 -11.60 6.16
N ARG A 345 -10.34 -12.22 5.08
CA ARG A 345 -11.10 -12.53 3.87
C ARG A 345 -10.98 -14.03 3.62
N LEU A 346 -11.73 -14.81 4.38
CA LEU A 346 -11.73 -16.26 4.28
C LEU A 346 -12.73 -16.70 3.21
N MET A 347 -12.29 -17.61 2.35
CA MET A 347 -13.17 -18.19 1.35
C MET A 347 -13.99 -19.33 1.96
N PRO A 348 -15.30 -19.42 1.66
CA PRO A 348 -16.10 -20.55 2.12
C PRO A 348 -15.58 -21.85 1.53
N LEU A 349 -15.60 -22.91 2.35
CA LEU A 349 -15.29 -24.28 1.90
C LEU A 349 -16.38 -24.76 0.96
N ARG A 350 -16.00 -25.31 -0.20
CA ARG A 350 -16.90 -26.07 -1.06
C ARG A 350 -17.09 -27.46 -0.46
N CYS A 351 -18.29 -27.75 0.07
CA CYS A 351 -18.75 -29.12 0.30
C CYS A 351 -19.50 -29.58 -0.95
N GLU A 352 -19.47 -30.89 -1.28
CA GLU A 352 -20.00 -31.44 -2.54
C GLU A 352 -21.47 -31.12 -2.79
N ASP A 353 -22.27 -30.89 -1.74
CA ASP A 353 -23.70 -30.64 -1.84
C ASP A 353 -24.16 -29.26 -1.32
N HIS A 354 -23.31 -28.49 -0.61
CA HIS A 354 -23.69 -27.19 -0.04
C HIS A 354 -22.55 -26.20 -0.09
N TRP A 355 -22.82 -25.06 -0.68
CA TRP A 355 -21.97 -23.88 -0.62
C TRP A 355 -22.11 -23.27 0.77
N PHE A 356 -20.98 -22.81 1.40
CA PHE A 356 -21.01 -21.71 2.37
C PHE A 356 -20.76 -21.99 3.85
N ARG A 357 -19.96 -22.95 4.21
CA ARG A 357 -19.33 -22.89 5.55
C ARG A 357 -18.08 -22.03 5.49
N THR A 358 -18.11 -20.87 6.13
CA THR A 358 -16.90 -20.08 6.41
C THR A 358 -16.32 -20.50 7.76
N ALA A 359 -14.99 -20.43 7.91
CA ALA A 359 -14.35 -20.61 9.20
C ALA A 359 -14.57 -19.42 10.15
N LEU A 360 -15.16 -18.33 9.64
CA LEU A 360 -15.48 -17.14 10.40
C LEU A 360 -16.92 -17.26 10.91
N THR A 361 -17.09 -17.64 12.17
CA THR A 361 -18.35 -17.89 12.84
C THR A 361 -18.53 -16.98 14.05
N ASP A 362 -19.69 -16.98 14.70
CA ASP A 362 -19.89 -16.25 15.94
C ASP A 362 -18.95 -16.75 17.04
N ASP A 363 -18.69 -18.07 17.13
CA ASP A 363 -17.79 -18.67 18.11
C ASP A 363 -16.34 -18.27 17.83
N SER A 364 -15.93 -18.20 16.55
CA SER A 364 -14.58 -17.74 16.19
C SER A 364 -14.38 -16.25 16.51
N LEU A 365 -15.40 -15.40 16.30
CA LEU A 365 -15.35 -13.98 16.66
C LEU A 365 -15.36 -13.77 18.17
N GLU A 366 -16.10 -14.59 18.93
CA GLU A 366 -16.05 -14.58 20.39
C GLU A 366 -14.69 -15.03 20.91
N ALA A 367 -14.10 -16.07 20.32
CA ALA A 367 -12.74 -16.50 20.66
C ALA A 367 -11.69 -15.41 20.36
N LEU A 368 -11.85 -14.68 19.25
CA LEU A 368 -11.01 -13.52 18.93
C LEU A 368 -11.15 -12.41 19.99
N ALA A 369 -12.39 -12.08 20.36
CA ALA A 369 -12.68 -11.08 21.37
C ALA A 369 -12.06 -11.39 22.75
N LEU A 370 -12.18 -12.65 23.16
CA LEU A 370 -11.66 -13.12 24.46
C LEU A 370 -10.12 -13.22 24.47
N SER A 371 -9.53 -13.60 23.34
CA SER A 371 -8.09 -13.87 23.25
C SER A 371 -7.26 -12.63 22.92
N CYS A 372 -7.83 -11.63 22.25
CA CYS A 372 -7.10 -10.47 21.71
C CYS A 372 -7.64 -9.13 22.26
N PRO A 373 -7.48 -8.85 23.57
CA PRO A 373 -8.09 -7.67 24.22
C PRO A 373 -7.51 -6.34 23.76
N MET A 374 -6.39 -6.34 23.01
CA MET A 374 -5.73 -5.13 22.48
C MET A 374 -6.13 -4.81 21.05
N LEU A 375 -7.12 -5.50 20.50
CA LEU A 375 -7.53 -5.36 19.11
C LEU A 375 -8.16 -3.99 18.84
N GLN A 376 -7.62 -3.28 17.86
CA GLN A 376 -8.00 -1.90 17.52
C GLN A 376 -8.49 -1.75 16.08
N VAL A 377 -7.98 -2.55 15.15
CA VAL A 377 -8.35 -2.48 13.73
C VAL A 377 -8.86 -3.84 13.28
N VAL A 378 -10.09 -3.87 12.80
CA VAL A 378 -10.76 -5.09 12.34
C VAL A 378 -11.31 -4.88 10.95
N GLU A 379 -10.92 -5.74 10.04
CA GLU A 379 -11.44 -5.81 8.68
C GLU A 379 -11.98 -7.22 8.44
N LEU A 380 -13.29 -7.31 8.18
CA LEU A 380 -13.98 -8.57 7.90
C LEU A 380 -14.63 -8.52 6.53
N THR A 381 -14.28 -9.46 5.67
CA THR A 381 -14.86 -9.59 4.33
C THR A 381 -15.64 -10.89 4.22
N PHE A 382 -16.92 -10.74 3.91
CA PHE A 382 -17.90 -11.83 3.76
C PHE A 382 -18.28 -12.09 2.29
N THR A 383 -17.37 -11.78 1.37
CA THR A 383 -17.59 -11.99 -0.07
C THR A 383 -17.91 -13.46 -0.34
N PHE A 384 -18.92 -13.72 -1.16
CA PHE A 384 -19.45 -15.06 -1.47
C PHE A 384 -20.23 -15.77 -0.35
N CYS A 385 -20.49 -15.11 0.78
CA CYS A 385 -21.45 -15.59 1.77
C CYS A 385 -22.83 -15.09 1.37
N GLU A 386 -23.65 -15.92 0.75
CA GLU A 386 -24.99 -15.52 0.32
C GLU A 386 -25.96 -15.39 1.50
N PRO A 387 -26.76 -14.30 1.56
CA PRO A 387 -27.70 -14.06 2.67
C PRO A 387 -28.87 -15.03 2.71
N SER A 388 -29.06 -15.82 1.65
CA SER A 388 -30.19 -16.78 1.55
C SER A 388 -30.10 -17.97 2.49
N TYR A 389 -28.93 -18.23 3.12
CA TYR A 389 -28.72 -19.39 4.00
C TYR A 389 -28.09 -19.02 5.35
N PRO A 390 -28.64 -18.08 6.13
CA PRO A 390 -28.00 -17.60 7.37
C PRO A 390 -27.84 -18.69 8.44
N THR A 391 -28.67 -19.73 8.44
CA THR A 391 -28.62 -20.83 9.42
C THR A 391 -27.45 -21.80 9.21
N GLU A 392 -26.85 -21.82 8.01
CA GLU A 392 -25.75 -22.72 7.69
C GLU A 392 -24.38 -22.04 7.74
N ILE A 393 -24.33 -20.71 7.72
CA ILE A 393 -23.07 -19.92 7.68
C ILE A 393 -22.38 -19.89 9.04
N GLY A 394 -23.13 -20.03 10.14
CA GLY A 394 -22.58 -20.09 11.50
C GLY A 394 -22.19 -18.73 12.09
N PHE A 395 -22.39 -17.61 11.38
CA PHE A 395 -22.18 -16.28 11.95
C PHE A 395 -23.39 -15.36 11.76
N THR A 396 -23.55 -14.46 12.72
CA THR A 396 -24.60 -13.44 12.74
C THR A 396 -23.99 -12.09 13.11
N GLN A 397 -24.80 -11.03 13.08
CA GLN A 397 -24.33 -9.75 13.60
C GLN A 397 -23.95 -9.80 15.10
N LYS A 398 -24.41 -10.80 15.85
CA LYS A 398 -24.07 -10.98 17.28
C LYS A 398 -22.57 -11.17 17.47
N GLY A 399 -21.91 -11.99 16.66
CA GLY A 399 -20.46 -12.19 16.74
C GLY A 399 -19.70 -10.90 16.54
N ILE A 400 -20.10 -10.09 15.52
CA ILE A 400 -19.51 -8.77 15.26
C ILE A 400 -19.71 -7.83 16.46
N LEU A 401 -20.92 -7.78 17.00
CA LEU A 401 -21.24 -6.92 18.16
C LEU A 401 -20.47 -7.35 19.42
N THR A 402 -20.35 -8.65 19.68
CA THR A 402 -19.53 -9.18 20.79
C THR A 402 -18.09 -8.72 20.68
N LEU A 403 -17.51 -8.80 19.49
CA LEU A 403 -16.14 -8.35 19.22
C LEU A 403 -15.96 -6.85 19.51
N ILE A 404 -16.88 -6.03 19.00
CA ILE A 404 -16.81 -4.57 19.14
C ILE A 404 -17.03 -4.12 20.59
N GLN A 405 -17.86 -4.82 21.34
CA GLN A 405 -18.13 -4.51 22.74
C GLN A 405 -16.98 -4.95 23.67
N SER A 406 -16.24 -5.99 23.29
CA SER A 406 -15.18 -6.57 24.11
C SER A 406 -13.80 -5.95 23.86
N CYS A 407 -13.57 -5.36 22.69
CA CYS A 407 -12.27 -4.83 22.29
C CYS A 407 -12.32 -3.32 22.03
N PRO A 408 -11.21 -2.58 22.27
CA PRO A 408 -11.14 -1.12 22.01
C PRO A 408 -10.97 -0.82 20.52
N ILE A 409 -11.94 -1.25 19.69
CA ILE A 409 -11.88 -1.12 18.23
C ILE A 409 -12.03 0.32 17.83
N ARG A 410 -11.01 0.85 17.12
CA ARG A 410 -10.97 2.21 16.56
C ARG A 410 -11.37 2.24 15.10
N ALA A 411 -11.02 1.21 14.35
CA ALA A 411 -11.36 1.11 12.93
C ALA A 411 -12.03 -0.23 12.64
N LEU A 412 -13.20 -0.17 12.01
CA LEU A 412 -13.97 -1.33 11.58
C LEU A 412 -14.25 -1.22 10.09
N VAL A 413 -13.90 -2.26 9.34
CA VAL A 413 -14.26 -2.44 7.94
C VAL A 413 -15.13 -3.68 7.81
N LEU A 414 -16.34 -3.50 7.29
CA LEU A 414 -17.26 -4.58 6.96
C LEU A 414 -17.49 -4.60 5.45
N ASN A 415 -17.17 -5.70 4.79
CA ASN A 415 -17.31 -5.85 3.35
C ASN A 415 -18.19 -7.06 3.03
N GLY A 416 -19.31 -6.82 2.32
CA GLY A 416 -20.30 -7.86 1.97
C GLY A 416 -21.10 -8.39 3.16
N ALA A 417 -21.14 -7.64 4.27
CA ALA A 417 -21.83 -8.05 5.49
C ALA A 417 -23.35 -7.79 5.39
N SER A 418 -24.04 -8.56 4.55
CA SER A 418 -25.50 -8.44 4.36
C SER A 418 -26.32 -8.80 5.61
N ILE A 419 -25.70 -9.50 6.57
CA ILE A 419 -26.30 -9.83 7.87
C ILE A 419 -26.25 -8.67 8.87
N PHE A 420 -25.45 -7.64 8.58
CA PHE A 420 -25.28 -6.48 9.45
C PHE A 420 -26.28 -5.39 9.02
N ASP A 421 -27.22 -5.08 9.91
CA ASP A 421 -28.35 -4.20 9.65
C ASP A 421 -28.37 -2.97 10.59
N ASP A 422 -29.52 -2.28 10.68
CA ASP A 422 -29.67 -1.08 11.50
C ASP A 422 -29.59 -1.38 13.01
N GLU A 423 -29.92 -2.58 13.49
CA GLU A 423 -29.69 -2.97 14.89
C GLU A 423 -28.20 -3.15 15.16
N GLY A 424 -27.43 -3.65 14.19
CA GLY A 424 -25.99 -3.65 14.25
C GLY A 424 -25.41 -2.23 14.34
N MET A 425 -25.93 -1.28 13.54
CA MET A 425 -25.56 0.13 13.59
C MET A 425 -25.87 0.77 14.95
N LYS A 426 -26.95 0.37 15.59
CA LYS A 426 -27.28 0.79 16.94
C LYS A 426 -26.23 0.29 17.96
N GLY A 427 -25.78 -0.93 17.84
CA GLY A 427 -24.68 -1.46 18.64
C GLY A 427 -23.39 -0.62 18.47
N LEU A 428 -23.05 -0.27 17.22
CA LEU A 428 -21.89 0.58 16.92
C LEU A 428 -22.02 1.99 17.48
N SER A 429 -23.22 2.58 17.48
CA SER A 429 -23.44 3.95 17.95
C SER A 429 -23.14 4.13 19.44
N SER A 430 -23.15 3.07 20.22
CA SER A 430 -22.84 3.05 21.65
C SER A 430 -21.35 2.88 21.98
N THR A 431 -20.51 2.56 20.99
CA THR A 431 -19.08 2.32 21.21
C THR A 431 -18.29 3.60 21.44
N GLN A 432 -17.34 3.56 22.38
CA GLN A 432 -16.60 4.75 22.80
C GLN A 432 -15.28 4.98 22.06
N PHE A 433 -14.83 4.01 21.28
CA PHE A 433 -13.50 4.05 20.65
C PHE A 433 -13.55 4.12 19.13
N LEU A 434 -14.70 3.86 18.50
CA LEU A 434 -14.82 3.77 17.05
C LEU A 434 -14.62 5.14 16.39
N GLU A 435 -13.50 5.30 15.71
CA GLU A 435 -13.10 6.52 14.99
C GLU A 435 -13.36 6.41 13.49
N LYS A 436 -13.22 5.19 12.95
CA LYS A 436 -13.36 4.93 11.52
C LYS A 436 -14.30 3.75 11.26
N LEU A 437 -15.27 3.94 10.37
CA LEU A 437 -16.21 2.91 9.91
C LEU A 437 -16.23 2.88 8.38
N ASP A 438 -15.89 1.73 7.80
CA ASP A 438 -15.98 1.50 6.36
C ASP A 438 -17.01 0.38 6.10
N LEU A 439 -18.10 0.73 5.42
CA LEU A 439 -19.14 -0.19 4.98
C LEU A 439 -19.06 -0.38 3.47
N VAL A 440 -18.78 -1.59 3.03
CA VAL A 440 -18.64 -1.94 1.62
C VAL A 440 -19.65 -3.03 1.29
N ASP A 441 -20.54 -2.76 0.34
CA ASP A 441 -21.58 -3.72 -0.09
C ASP A 441 -22.45 -4.25 1.08
N CYS A 442 -22.73 -3.38 2.06
CA CYS A 442 -23.59 -3.68 3.22
C CYS A 442 -25.02 -3.23 2.91
N CYS A 443 -25.77 -4.06 2.17
CA CYS A 443 -27.07 -3.70 1.63
C CYS A 443 -28.20 -3.65 2.66
N SER A 444 -28.02 -4.24 3.85
CA SER A 444 -29.04 -4.27 4.92
C SER A 444 -28.98 -3.03 5.83
N VAL A 445 -27.92 -2.22 5.73
CA VAL A 445 -27.84 -0.95 6.43
C VAL A 445 -28.63 0.11 5.66
N SER A 446 -29.58 0.76 6.32
CA SER A 446 -30.48 1.77 5.74
C SER A 446 -30.21 3.18 6.31
N ASP A 447 -31.09 4.13 5.95
CA ASP A 447 -31.08 5.48 6.50
C ASP A 447 -31.28 5.47 8.03
N ALA A 448 -32.03 4.52 8.58
CA ALA A 448 -32.19 4.37 10.02
C ALA A 448 -30.85 4.05 10.70
N GLY A 449 -30.02 3.20 10.10
CA GLY A 449 -28.65 2.95 10.56
C GLY A 449 -27.77 4.20 10.53
N MET A 450 -27.92 5.07 9.52
CA MET A 450 -27.19 6.34 9.43
C MET A 450 -27.61 7.31 10.54
N TYR A 451 -28.91 7.38 10.89
CA TYR A 451 -29.38 8.16 12.04
C TYR A 451 -28.78 7.69 13.36
N LEU A 452 -28.64 6.38 13.52
CA LEU A 452 -28.05 5.80 14.73
C LEU A 452 -26.54 6.10 14.83
N ILE A 453 -25.80 5.86 13.76
CA ILE A 453 -24.34 6.06 13.77
C ILE A 453 -23.92 7.53 13.86
N ALA A 454 -24.78 8.46 13.42
CA ALA A 454 -24.56 9.89 13.62
C ALA A 454 -24.44 10.29 15.11
N GLN A 455 -24.93 9.45 16.02
CA GLN A 455 -24.85 9.64 17.46
C GLN A 455 -23.53 9.14 18.05
N ALA A 456 -22.76 8.30 17.32
CA ALA A 456 -21.52 7.74 17.80
C ALA A 456 -20.55 8.81 18.32
N PRO A 457 -19.97 8.63 19.52
CA PRO A 457 -19.26 9.72 20.22
C PRO A 457 -17.95 10.11 19.52
N CYS A 458 -17.21 9.13 18.97
CA CYS A 458 -15.85 9.31 18.47
C CYS A 458 -15.72 9.15 16.94
N LEU A 459 -16.79 8.79 16.24
CA LEU A 459 -16.73 8.56 14.80
C LEU A 459 -16.39 9.83 14.04
N SER A 460 -15.25 9.81 13.35
CA SER A 460 -14.70 10.91 12.57
C SER A 460 -14.58 10.62 11.08
N HIS A 461 -14.49 9.34 10.70
CA HIS A 461 -14.33 8.91 9.31
C HIS A 461 -15.37 7.86 8.96
N LEU A 462 -16.13 8.10 7.90
CA LEU A 462 -17.12 7.16 7.38
C LEU A 462 -16.88 6.92 5.89
N THR A 463 -16.84 5.65 5.50
CA THR A 463 -16.81 5.25 4.10
C THR A 463 -18.03 4.39 3.78
N LEU A 464 -18.76 4.75 2.73
CA LEU A 464 -19.86 3.99 2.17
C LEU A 464 -19.54 3.62 0.73
N ARG A 465 -19.41 2.31 0.45
CA ARG A 465 -19.17 1.81 -0.91
C ARG A 465 -20.25 0.81 -1.28
N LYS A 466 -20.92 1.05 -2.42
CA LYS A 466 -21.97 0.15 -2.94
C LYS A 466 -23.12 -0.15 -1.95
N CYS A 467 -23.32 0.69 -0.94
CA CYS A 467 -24.43 0.55 0.02
C CYS A 467 -25.74 1.02 -0.65
N SER A 468 -26.56 0.06 -1.12
CA SER A 468 -27.73 0.35 -1.96
C SER A 468 -28.96 0.83 -1.19
N SER A 469 -29.01 0.62 0.13
CA SER A 469 -30.17 0.97 0.96
C SER A 469 -30.06 2.34 1.65
N VAL A 470 -28.87 2.97 1.60
CA VAL A 470 -28.66 4.33 2.11
C VAL A 470 -29.00 5.34 1.03
N THR A 471 -29.73 6.41 1.42
CA THR A 471 -30.15 7.52 0.55
C THR A 471 -29.63 8.86 1.08
N ASP A 472 -29.97 9.95 0.40
CA ASP A 472 -29.65 11.31 0.83
C ASP A 472 -30.25 11.64 2.21
N ASP A 473 -31.42 11.07 2.55
CA ASP A 473 -32.05 11.26 3.84
C ASP A 473 -31.19 10.74 5.00
N GLY A 474 -30.55 9.60 4.83
CA GLY A 474 -29.63 9.05 5.83
C GLY A 474 -28.41 9.96 6.05
N LEU A 475 -27.88 10.56 4.98
CA LEU A 475 -26.75 11.50 5.08
C LEU A 475 -27.13 12.83 5.71
N ALA A 476 -28.38 13.26 5.61
CA ALA A 476 -28.84 14.47 6.27
C ALA A 476 -28.72 14.41 7.80
N ALA A 477 -28.74 13.21 8.39
CA ALA A 477 -28.48 13.03 9.83
C ALA A 477 -27.02 13.30 10.19
N LEU A 478 -26.08 12.84 9.35
CA LEU A 478 -24.64 13.10 9.52
C LEU A 478 -24.32 14.59 9.37
N ALA A 479 -24.93 15.25 8.40
CA ALA A 479 -24.79 16.69 8.19
C ALA A 479 -25.23 17.49 9.43
N ARG A 480 -26.30 17.07 10.11
CA ARG A 480 -26.77 17.71 11.34
C ARG A 480 -25.84 17.50 12.53
N SER A 481 -25.18 16.36 12.62
CA SER A 481 -24.27 16.05 13.74
C SER A 481 -22.95 16.84 13.66
N GLN A 482 -22.49 17.20 12.47
CA GLN A 482 -21.23 17.93 12.17
C GLN A 482 -19.96 17.32 12.80
N LYS A 483 -19.99 16.03 13.14
CA LYS A 483 -18.88 15.35 13.81
C LYS A 483 -17.87 14.79 12.83
N LEU A 484 -18.30 14.41 11.62
CA LEU A 484 -17.44 13.75 10.66
C LEU A 484 -16.38 14.69 10.09
N GLU A 485 -15.14 14.25 10.15
CA GLU A 485 -14.02 14.91 9.47
C GLU A 485 -13.94 14.51 8.00
N SER A 486 -14.21 13.23 7.70
CA SER A 486 -14.17 12.71 6.35
C SER A 486 -15.35 11.78 6.06
N LEU A 487 -15.99 12.00 4.90
CA LEU A 487 -16.99 11.12 4.32
C LEU A 487 -16.55 10.71 2.92
N THR A 488 -16.49 9.40 2.66
CA THR A 488 -16.24 8.85 1.33
C THR A 488 -17.45 8.05 0.87
N VAL A 489 -18.02 8.41 -0.28
CA VAL A 489 -19.17 7.72 -0.88
C VAL A 489 -18.82 7.31 -2.30
N ILE A 490 -18.81 5.99 -2.57
CA ILE A 490 -18.41 5.43 -3.87
C ILE A 490 -19.45 4.39 -4.33
N GLY A 491 -20.04 4.63 -5.50
CA GLY A 491 -20.93 3.67 -6.14
C GLY A 491 -22.24 3.40 -5.38
N CYS A 492 -22.66 4.28 -4.49
CA CYS A 492 -23.95 4.21 -3.78
C CYS A 492 -25.03 4.85 -4.66
N ARG A 493 -25.83 4.02 -5.35
CA ARG A 493 -26.75 4.46 -6.42
C ARG A 493 -27.87 5.38 -5.97
N ARG A 494 -28.21 5.41 -4.68
CA ARG A 494 -29.31 6.20 -4.12
C ARG A 494 -28.83 7.43 -3.36
N ILE A 495 -27.53 7.72 -3.43
CA ILE A 495 -26.91 8.92 -2.87
C ILE A 495 -26.51 9.82 -4.01
N SER A 496 -26.94 11.08 -3.95
CA SER A 496 -26.61 12.12 -4.93
C SER A 496 -25.37 12.92 -4.51
N GLN A 497 -24.81 13.69 -5.43
CA GLN A 497 -23.73 14.63 -5.13
C GLN A 497 -24.19 15.77 -4.22
N GLU A 498 -25.44 16.16 -4.31
CA GLU A 498 -26.07 17.15 -3.44
C GLU A 498 -26.26 16.59 -2.03
N GLY A 499 -26.67 15.33 -1.89
CA GLY A 499 -26.90 14.67 -0.60
C GLY A 499 -25.67 14.52 0.28
N VAL A 500 -24.48 14.50 -0.30
CA VAL A 500 -23.21 14.40 0.48
C VAL A 500 -22.73 15.77 0.97
N GLN A 501 -23.30 16.89 0.49
CA GLN A 501 -22.83 18.22 0.85
C GLN A 501 -23.11 18.54 2.33
N GLY A 502 -22.07 18.99 3.02
CA GLY A 502 -22.16 19.35 4.44
C GLY A 502 -22.21 18.16 5.41
N ALA A 503 -22.17 16.92 4.93
CA ALA A 503 -22.17 15.73 5.79
C ALA A 503 -20.84 15.52 6.54
N ALA A 504 -19.74 16.09 6.06
CA ALA A 504 -18.43 16.07 6.71
C ALA A 504 -17.61 17.31 6.33
N LYS A 505 -16.47 17.53 7.04
CA LYS A 505 -15.52 18.61 6.70
C LYS A 505 -14.85 18.37 5.34
N SER A 506 -14.56 17.12 5.01
CA SER A 506 -14.01 16.68 3.73
C SER A 506 -14.90 15.59 3.14
N VAL A 507 -15.27 15.75 1.87
CA VAL A 507 -16.15 14.79 1.17
C VAL A 507 -15.49 14.33 -0.11
N CYS A 508 -15.43 13.00 -0.30
CA CYS A 508 -15.06 12.35 -1.54
C CYS A 508 -16.29 11.60 -2.07
N TYR A 509 -16.76 11.96 -3.27
CA TYR A 509 -17.92 11.35 -3.90
C TYR A 509 -17.58 10.83 -5.30
N SER A 510 -18.00 9.61 -5.60
CA SER A 510 -17.96 9.04 -6.95
C SER A 510 -19.20 8.18 -7.18
N SER A 511 -19.93 8.46 -8.26
CA SER A 511 -21.06 7.64 -8.70
C SER A 511 -20.60 6.35 -9.39
N GLU A 512 -19.37 6.32 -9.88
CA GLU A 512 -18.80 5.14 -10.55
C GLU A 512 -18.23 4.17 -9.51
N THR A 513 -18.60 2.91 -9.66
CA THR A 513 -17.84 1.83 -9.02
C THR A 513 -16.50 1.77 -9.72
N GLU A 514 -15.42 2.08 -9.03
CA GLU A 514 -14.07 1.84 -9.56
C GLU A 514 -14.00 0.39 -10.07
N SER A 515 -14.15 0.24 -11.38
CA SER A 515 -13.78 -1.01 -12.02
C SER A 515 -12.29 -1.17 -11.77
N HIS A 516 -11.86 -2.33 -11.28
CA HIS A 516 -10.47 -2.70 -11.01
C HIS A 516 -9.54 -2.31 -12.18
N ASN A 517 -9.13 -1.06 -12.27
CA ASN A 517 -8.19 -0.56 -13.26
C ASN A 517 -6.72 -0.83 -12.89
N SER A 518 -6.46 -1.45 -11.73
CA SER A 518 -5.12 -1.96 -11.38
C SER A 518 -4.68 -3.13 -12.26
N LEU A 519 -5.61 -3.78 -12.99
CA LEU A 519 -5.29 -4.86 -13.93
C LEU A 519 -4.86 -4.38 -15.33
N LYS A 520 -4.98 -3.11 -15.68
CA LYS A 520 -4.60 -2.64 -17.03
C LYS A 520 -3.09 -2.60 -17.27
N GLY A 521 -2.28 -2.43 -16.25
CA GLY A 521 -0.82 -2.58 -16.36
C GLY A 521 -0.37 -4.01 -16.62
N MET A 522 -1.05 -5.00 -16.03
CA MET A 522 -0.71 -6.42 -16.16
C MET A 522 -1.01 -7.00 -17.55
N ASN A 523 -2.01 -6.48 -18.26
CA ASN A 523 -2.41 -7.02 -19.58
C ASN A 523 -1.44 -6.69 -20.72
N VAL A 524 -0.61 -5.68 -20.60
CA VAL A 524 0.39 -5.34 -21.64
C VAL A 524 1.52 -6.37 -21.63
N TYR A 525 1.99 -6.79 -20.46
CA TYR A 525 3.04 -7.82 -20.33
C TYR A 525 2.54 -9.25 -20.63
N ARG A 526 1.26 -9.55 -20.38
CA ARG A 526 0.67 -10.85 -20.79
C ARG A 526 0.54 -11.01 -22.31
N LYS A 527 0.33 -9.93 -23.08
CA LYS A 527 0.27 -9.98 -24.55
C LYS A 527 1.63 -10.27 -25.20
N ILE A 528 2.73 -9.94 -24.56
CA ILE A 528 4.09 -10.24 -25.06
C ILE A 528 4.39 -11.74 -24.97
N ARG A 529 3.73 -12.49 -24.10
CA ARG A 529 3.88 -13.96 -23.93
C ARG A 529 3.15 -14.79 -25.00
N GLN A 530 2.29 -14.19 -25.82
CA GLN A 530 1.46 -14.92 -26.84
C GLN A 530 1.90 -14.70 -28.28
N SER A 531 3.02 -14.06 -28.53
CA SER A 531 3.62 -14.01 -29.89
C SER A 531 4.73 -15.05 -29.98
N PRO A 532 4.66 -15.94 -31.00
CA PRO A 532 5.58 -17.08 -31.14
C PRO A 532 7.01 -16.66 -31.42
#